data_884a65b0b05159a0e16c862d020a86d0
#
_entry.id   884a65b0b05159a0e16c862d020a86d0
#
_cell.length_a   1.000
_cell.length_b   1.000
_cell.length_c   1.000
_cell.angle_alpha   90.00
_cell.angle_beta   90.00
_cell.angle_gamma   90.00
#
_symmetry.space_group_name_H-M   'P 1'
#
loop_
_entity.id
_entity.type
_entity.pdbx_description
1 polymer ?
#
loop_
_entity_poly.entity_id
_entity_poly.type
_entity_poly.pdbx_seq_one_letter_code
_entity_poly.pdbx_strand_id
1 'polypeptide(L)'
;MPLIRLSPNTSYPLHSVAATRRIEQAAAAQLAPHTLMQRAGLALARLACALAPNAQTIWLACGPGNNGGDGLEAAMHLKQWGRSPVVTWLGDEARCPADALLSLHRARQAGVTFAAEPPAAYDFAIDALLGIGQSKPVTGVLADWLRHMQQTAPAVLCVDVPSGLHADTGTYFESEFTINKRASQAINTTASVKNAPIFCLSLLTLKPGLFTAHGKDAAGEVWFDDLGVDAEISASEPTTAWLLGSDRASLPARLHASHKGSFGDVTVVGGAAGMTGAALLAGRAALHAGAGRVFVALLGAGDDSDVADHRMTVDPLQPELMFRSLETLPLRVQTVVCGCGGGDAVRHVLPQVLSQAPRLVLDADALNAISADTSLQTLLKARSKRHFSTILTPHPLEAARLLGMSTAQVQADRLAAAQTLADRFACVVILKGAGSVIAAPGVTPRINASGNAKLATAGTGDVLAGVAGAVLAAGDTAFSTACIATSRHGAVADLWPTDQTLTASALAQRI
;
A
#
# COMPACT_ATOMS: atom_id res chain seq x y z
N MET A 1 26.22 2.57 10.12
CA MET A 1 25.54 2.93 8.88
C MET A 1 24.55 4.06 9.14
N PRO A 2 24.20 4.89 8.17
CA PRO A 2 23.20 5.94 8.38
C PRO A 2 21.81 5.31 8.48
N LEU A 3 21.03 5.72 9.47
CA LEU A 3 19.60 5.51 9.55
C LEU A 3 18.93 6.14 8.32
N ILE A 4 18.14 5.38 7.59
CA ILE A 4 17.49 5.83 6.35
C ILE A 4 16.01 6.10 6.65
N ARG A 5 15.60 7.35 6.53
CA ARG A 5 14.19 7.69 6.39
C ARG A 5 13.74 7.32 4.99
N LEU A 6 12.70 6.51 4.84
CA LEU A 6 12.26 6.10 3.52
C LEU A 6 11.79 7.30 2.70
N SER A 7 12.29 7.37 1.47
CA SER A 7 11.91 8.42 0.51
C SER A 7 10.81 7.91 -0.42
N PRO A 8 9.74 8.68 -0.66
CA PRO A 8 8.74 8.33 -1.65
C PRO A 8 9.29 8.32 -3.09
N ASN A 9 10.51 8.86 -3.28
CA ASN A 9 11.15 8.94 -4.59
C ASN A 9 12.01 7.72 -4.93
N THR A 10 12.23 6.81 -3.98
CA THR A 10 13.12 5.65 -4.13
C THR A 10 12.34 4.36 -3.95
N SER A 11 12.58 3.39 -4.83
CA SER A 11 12.03 2.05 -4.69
C SER A 11 12.92 1.19 -3.81
N TYR A 12 12.32 0.42 -2.91
CA TYR A 12 13.03 -0.43 -1.95
C TYR A 12 12.60 -1.89 -2.09
N PRO A 13 13.54 -2.85 -1.97
CA PRO A 13 13.20 -4.26 -1.91
C PRO A 13 12.51 -4.59 -0.58
N LEU A 14 11.48 -5.42 -0.65
CA LEU A 14 10.75 -5.93 0.52
C LEU A 14 10.95 -7.44 0.61
N HIS A 15 11.26 -7.92 1.81
CA HIS A 15 11.51 -9.33 2.06
C HIS A 15 10.49 -9.91 3.05
N SER A 16 10.04 -11.13 2.77
CA SER A 16 9.18 -11.86 3.72
C SER A 16 9.94 -12.20 5.00
N VAL A 17 9.20 -12.55 6.05
CA VAL A 17 9.77 -13.03 7.31
C VAL A 17 10.72 -14.22 7.06
N ALA A 18 10.34 -15.12 6.17
CA ALA A 18 11.18 -16.28 5.83
C ALA A 18 12.49 -15.87 5.16
N ALA A 19 12.47 -14.95 4.20
CA ALA A 19 13.66 -14.41 3.55
C ALA A 19 14.53 -13.62 4.55
N THR A 20 13.91 -12.76 5.37
CA THR A 20 14.60 -11.99 6.41
C THR A 20 15.38 -12.90 7.37
N ARG A 21 14.78 -14.01 7.82
CA ARG A 21 15.45 -14.97 8.70
C ARG A 21 16.66 -15.65 8.04
N ARG A 22 16.57 -15.95 6.73
CA ARG A 22 17.73 -16.52 6.01
C ARG A 22 18.85 -15.49 5.84
N ILE A 23 18.51 -14.22 5.56
CA ILE A 23 19.47 -13.12 5.52
C ILE A 23 20.13 -12.93 6.90
N GLU A 24 19.32 -12.90 7.98
CA GLU A 24 19.82 -12.79 9.36
C GLU A 24 20.80 -13.92 9.69
N GLN A 25 20.44 -15.15 9.36
CA GLN A 25 21.27 -16.34 9.61
C GLN A 25 22.58 -16.31 8.82
N ALA A 26 22.52 -15.92 7.54
CA ALA A 26 23.71 -15.78 6.69
C ALA A 26 24.63 -14.65 7.18
N ALA A 27 24.07 -13.52 7.61
CA ALA A 27 24.82 -12.42 8.18
C ALA A 27 25.46 -12.78 9.54
N ALA A 28 24.71 -13.44 10.43
CA ALA A 28 25.19 -13.88 11.73
C ALA A 28 26.36 -14.86 11.61
N ALA A 29 26.37 -15.71 10.59
CA ALA A 29 27.48 -16.66 10.35
C ALA A 29 28.81 -15.98 10.00
N GLN A 30 28.79 -14.70 9.58
CA GLN A 30 29.97 -13.93 9.21
C GLN A 30 30.38 -12.90 10.27
N LEU A 31 29.61 -12.76 11.33
CA LEU A 31 29.81 -11.76 12.38
C LEU A 31 30.12 -12.43 13.72
N ALA A 32 30.77 -11.68 14.61
CA ALA A 32 30.89 -12.13 16.00
C ALA A 32 29.48 -12.24 16.64
N PRO A 33 29.28 -13.18 17.57
CA PRO A 33 28.03 -13.31 18.30
C PRO A 33 27.55 -11.96 18.86
N HIS A 34 26.24 -11.75 18.94
CA HIS A 34 25.61 -10.55 19.47
C HIS A 34 25.79 -9.26 18.62
N THR A 35 26.56 -9.27 17.53
CA THR A 35 26.88 -8.06 16.75
C THR A 35 25.63 -7.43 16.12
N LEU A 36 24.72 -8.23 15.55
CA LEU A 36 23.50 -7.70 14.93
C LEU A 36 22.61 -6.99 15.95
N MET A 37 22.42 -7.59 17.13
CA MET A 37 21.63 -7.00 18.21
C MET A 37 22.26 -5.72 18.78
N GLN A 38 23.58 -5.68 18.91
CA GLN A 38 24.30 -4.45 19.31
C GLN A 38 24.08 -3.31 18.31
N ARG A 39 24.11 -3.62 17.00
CA ARG A 39 23.86 -2.63 15.94
C ARG A 39 22.39 -2.19 15.94
N ALA A 40 21.45 -3.12 16.13
CA ALA A 40 20.01 -2.83 16.21
C ALA A 40 19.70 -1.91 17.40
N GLY A 41 20.16 -2.25 18.60
CA GLY A 41 19.97 -1.42 19.79
C GLY A 41 20.61 -0.03 19.69
N LEU A 42 21.81 0.05 19.09
CA LEU A 42 22.46 1.34 18.82
C LEU A 42 21.67 2.21 17.84
N ALA A 43 21.17 1.60 16.73
CA ALA A 43 20.35 2.31 15.75
C ALA A 43 19.05 2.81 16.38
N LEU A 44 18.39 1.96 17.19
CA LEU A 44 17.17 2.28 17.90
C LEU A 44 17.37 3.45 18.89
N ALA A 45 18.43 3.41 19.69
CA ALA A 45 18.75 4.49 20.65
C ALA A 45 19.05 5.82 19.93
N ARG A 46 19.79 5.78 18.82
CA ARG A 46 20.08 6.96 17.98
C ARG A 46 18.79 7.56 17.41
N LEU A 47 17.92 6.71 16.86
CA LEU A 47 16.67 7.19 16.29
C LEU A 47 15.75 7.77 17.38
N ALA A 48 15.64 7.14 18.54
CA ALA A 48 14.86 7.64 19.65
C ALA A 48 15.32 9.04 20.10
N CYS A 49 16.64 9.25 20.21
CA CYS A 49 17.21 10.56 20.53
C CYS A 49 16.97 11.59 19.41
N ALA A 50 16.98 11.20 18.15
CA ALA A 50 16.72 12.10 17.03
C ALA A 50 15.24 12.50 16.94
N LEU A 51 14.32 11.58 17.19
CA LEU A 51 12.88 11.83 17.15
C LEU A 51 12.38 12.61 18.38
N ALA A 52 12.99 12.38 19.54
CA ALA A 52 12.61 13.00 20.80
C ALA A 52 13.84 13.58 21.55
N PRO A 53 14.47 14.65 21.02
CA PRO A 53 15.75 15.17 21.54
C PRO A 53 15.64 15.68 22.98
N ASN A 54 14.46 16.10 23.42
CA ASN A 54 14.21 16.62 24.77
C ASN A 54 13.69 15.57 25.75
N ALA A 55 13.40 14.34 25.28
CA ALA A 55 12.88 13.27 26.14
C ALA A 55 13.94 12.87 27.18
N GLN A 56 13.59 12.90 28.45
CA GLN A 56 14.42 12.42 29.55
C GLN A 56 13.98 11.03 29.99
N THR A 57 12.70 10.84 30.30
CA THR A 57 12.14 9.55 30.70
C THR A 57 11.62 8.82 29.47
N ILE A 58 12.24 7.71 29.12
CA ILE A 58 11.87 6.89 27.96
C ILE A 58 11.40 5.53 28.48
N TRP A 59 10.14 5.17 28.20
CA TRP A 59 9.61 3.87 28.51
C TRP A 59 9.89 2.88 27.39
N LEU A 60 10.55 1.75 27.72
CA LEU A 60 10.79 0.65 26.79
C LEU A 60 10.00 -0.58 27.27
N ALA A 61 9.00 -0.97 26.49
CA ALA A 61 8.25 -2.21 26.70
C ALA A 61 8.96 -3.34 25.94
N CYS A 62 9.65 -4.22 26.64
CA CYS A 62 10.47 -5.27 26.08
C CYS A 62 9.82 -6.65 26.25
N GLY A 63 9.70 -7.39 25.15
CA GLY A 63 9.17 -8.75 25.12
C GLY A 63 10.24 -9.82 25.42
N PRO A 64 9.85 -11.11 25.37
CA PRO A 64 10.72 -12.23 25.74
C PRO A 64 11.74 -12.66 24.67
N GLY A 65 11.62 -12.14 23.42
CA GLY A 65 12.43 -12.55 22.27
C GLY A 65 13.52 -11.55 21.90
N ASN A 66 14.09 -11.73 20.70
CA ASN A 66 15.15 -10.85 20.17
C ASN A 66 14.72 -9.40 20.02
N ASN A 67 13.45 -9.14 19.66
CA ASN A 67 12.92 -7.79 19.60
C ASN A 67 13.00 -7.07 20.96
N GLY A 68 12.71 -7.80 22.05
CA GLY A 68 12.94 -7.30 23.40
C GLY A 68 14.42 -7.07 23.68
N GLY A 69 15.29 -7.94 23.17
CA GLY A 69 16.74 -7.80 23.23
C GLY A 69 17.26 -6.51 22.59
N ASP A 70 16.74 -6.15 21.41
CA ASP A 70 17.06 -4.89 20.74
C ASP A 70 16.66 -3.68 21.60
N GLY A 71 15.47 -3.74 22.24
CA GLY A 71 15.03 -2.73 23.19
C GLY A 71 15.91 -2.63 24.43
N LEU A 72 16.35 -3.77 25.00
CA LEU A 72 17.27 -3.81 26.15
C LEU A 72 18.63 -3.21 25.82
N GLU A 73 19.17 -3.54 24.65
CA GLU A 73 20.43 -2.99 24.15
C GLU A 73 20.31 -1.46 23.94
N ALA A 74 19.17 -1.00 23.38
CA ALA A 74 18.90 0.43 23.24
C ALA A 74 18.79 1.14 24.60
N ALA A 75 18.15 0.52 25.60
CA ALA A 75 18.05 1.07 26.95
C ALA A 75 19.44 1.29 27.59
N MET A 76 20.38 0.36 27.39
CA MET A 76 21.76 0.51 27.83
C MET A 76 22.41 1.75 27.21
N HIS A 77 22.30 1.94 25.89
CA HIS A 77 22.86 3.10 25.20
C HIS A 77 22.20 4.42 25.67
N LEU A 78 20.87 4.47 25.80
CA LEU A 78 20.14 5.63 26.29
C LEU A 78 20.60 6.02 27.70
N LYS A 79 20.81 5.03 28.57
CA LYS A 79 21.34 5.25 29.93
C LYS A 79 22.74 5.85 29.90
N GLN A 80 23.62 5.30 29.09
CA GLN A 80 24.98 5.82 28.92
C GLN A 80 25.03 7.25 28.37
N TRP A 81 24.02 7.64 27.57
CA TRP A 81 23.91 9.01 27.03
C TRP A 81 23.14 9.97 27.96
N GLY A 82 22.93 9.58 29.22
CA GLY A 82 22.35 10.44 30.26
C GLY A 82 20.83 10.54 30.22
N ARG A 83 20.14 9.64 29.50
CA ARG A 83 18.68 9.52 29.58
C ARG A 83 18.27 8.65 30.76
N SER A 84 16.99 8.68 31.09
CA SER A 84 16.38 7.88 32.15
C SER A 84 15.46 6.78 31.55
N PRO A 85 16.02 5.72 30.93
CA PRO A 85 15.21 4.64 30.41
C PRO A 85 14.58 3.84 31.55
N VAL A 86 13.28 3.56 31.43
CA VAL A 86 12.53 2.66 32.31
C VAL A 86 12.06 1.46 31.47
N VAL A 87 12.56 0.28 31.78
CA VAL A 87 12.24 -0.96 31.07
C VAL A 87 11.18 -1.74 31.82
N THR A 88 10.09 -2.09 31.14
CA THR A 88 9.21 -3.18 31.54
C THR A 88 9.54 -4.40 30.68
N TRP A 89 9.91 -5.53 31.30
CA TRP A 89 10.36 -6.71 30.60
C TRP A 89 9.51 -7.95 30.96
N LEU A 90 8.97 -8.61 29.94
CA LEU A 90 8.13 -9.81 30.07
C LEU A 90 8.88 -11.07 29.63
N GLY A 91 10.13 -11.19 29.99
CA GLY A 91 10.94 -12.36 29.69
C GLY A 91 11.16 -13.26 30.91
N ASP A 92 11.70 -14.44 30.61
CA ASP A 92 12.21 -15.40 31.59
C ASP A 92 13.67 -15.69 31.17
N GLU A 93 14.61 -15.42 32.06
CA GLU A 93 16.04 -15.57 31.78
C GLU A 93 16.41 -17.01 31.34
N ALA A 94 15.70 -18.01 31.88
CA ALA A 94 15.92 -19.42 31.55
C ALA A 94 15.49 -19.80 30.11
N ARG A 95 14.62 -18.96 29.50
CA ARG A 95 14.06 -19.18 28.14
C ARG A 95 14.43 -18.08 27.16
N CYS A 96 15.17 -17.08 27.62
CA CYS A 96 15.56 -15.93 26.79
C CYS A 96 16.58 -16.37 25.72
N PRO A 97 16.46 -15.92 24.46
CA PRO A 97 17.50 -16.09 23.46
C PRO A 97 18.85 -15.55 23.96
N ALA A 98 19.95 -16.22 23.59
CA ALA A 98 21.28 -15.92 24.10
C ALA A 98 21.67 -14.44 23.91
N ASP A 99 21.42 -13.86 22.73
CA ASP A 99 21.74 -12.47 22.46
C ASP A 99 20.88 -11.51 23.29
N ALA A 100 19.58 -11.79 23.44
CA ALA A 100 18.68 -10.98 24.28
C ALA A 100 19.07 -11.08 25.78
N LEU A 101 19.54 -12.22 26.24
CA LEU A 101 20.04 -12.41 27.61
C LEU A 101 21.34 -11.58 27.84
N LEU A 102 22.23 -11.54 26.86
CA LEU A 102 23.42 -10.67 26.92
C LEU A 102 23.03 -9.21 27.02
N SER A 103 22.06 -8.74 26.19
CA SER A 103 21.54 -7.38 26.26
C SER A 103 20.89 -7.06 27.61
N LEU A 104 20.16 -8.01 28.20
CA LEU A 104 19.60 -7.85 29.55
C LEU A 104 20.69 -7.61 30.60
N HIS A 105 21.75 -8.43 30.58
CA HIS A 105 22.87 -8.27 31.52
C HIS A 105 23.59 -6.93 31.32
N ARG A 106 23.81 -6.50 30.07
CA ARG A 106 24.42 -5.21 29.74
C ARG A 106 23.57 -4.03 30.21
N ALA A 107 22.25 -4.10 30.03
CA ALA A 107 21.33 -3.08 30.51
C ALA A 107 21.35 -2.95 32.05
N ARG A 108 21.34 -4.10 32.76
CA ARG A 108 21.46 -4.12 34.24
C ARG A 108 22.79 -3.54 34.72
N GLN A 109 23.90 -3.94 34.09
CA GLN A 109 25.25 -3.42 34.42
C GLN A 109 25.36 -1.91 34.19
N ALA A 110 24.69 -1.36 33.18
CA ALA A 110 24.64 0.07 32.92
C ALA A 110 23.74 0.84 33.89
N GLY A 111 23.04 0.18 34.80
CA GLY A 111 22.15 0.78 35.78
C GLY A 111 20.82 1.27 35.16
N VAL A 112 20.31 0.57 34.14
CA VAL A 112 18.96 0.79 33.61
C VAL A 112 17.92 0.46 34.68
N THR A 113 16.88 1.28 34.80
CA THR A 113 15.78 1.04 35.72
C THR A 113 14.81 0.02 35.14
N PHE A 114 14.55 -1.07 35.89
CA PHE A 114 13.54 -2.07 35.56
C PHE A 114 12.32 -1.89 36.46
N ALA A 115 11.12 -1.90 35.87
CA ALA A 115 9.86 -1.78 36.57
C ALA A 115 8.91 -2.91 36.16
N ALA A 116 8.03 -3.33 37.08
CA ALA A 116 7.02 -4.35 36.80
C ALA A 116 5.86 -3.79 35.94
N GLU A 117 5.60 -2.49 36.07
CA GLU A 117 4.51 -1.78 35.41
C GLU A 117 5.04 -0.57 34.63
N PRO A 118 4.31 -0.09 33.60
CA PRO A 118 4.64 1.16 32.91
C PRO A 118 4.84 2.34 33.88
N PRO A 119 5.81 3.22 33.63
CA PRO A 119 5.98 4.42 34.47
C PRO A 119 4.77 5.34 34.37
N ALA A 120 4.42 5.99 35.48
CA ALA A 120 3.27 6.90 35.58
C ALA A 120 3.38 8.12 34.62
N ALA A 121 4.61 8.54 34.30
CA ALA A 121 4.89 9.62 33.36
C ALA A 121 6.16 9.30 32.57
N TYR A 122 6.12 9.61 31.27
CA TYR A 122 7.26 9.44 30.36
C TYR A 122 7.10 10.35 29.13
N ASP A 123 8.22 10.68 28.50
CA ASP A 123 8.27 11.62 27.39
C ASP A 123 8.18 10.92 26.02
N PHE A 124 8.58 9.65 25.97
CA PHE A 124 8.66 8.85 24.73
C PHE A 124 8.50 7.36 25.07
N ALA A 125 7.89 6.58 24.16
CA ALA A 125 7.74 5.15 24.31
C ALA A 125 8.42 4.37 23.18
N ILE A 126 8.96 3.19 23.52
CA ILE A 126 9.52 2.24 22.57
C ILE A 126 8.77 0.92 22.71
N ASP A 127 8.10 0.49 21.62
CA ASP A 127 7.48 -0.81 21.48
C ASP A 127 8.51 -1.83 20.98
N ALA A 128 9.10 -2.56 21.89
CA ALA A 128 10.02 -3.68 21.65
C ALA A 128 9.42 -5.02 22.13
N LEU A 129 8.07 -5.15 22.11
CA LEU A 129 7.40 -6.33 22.64
C LEU A 129 7.52 -7.52 21.69
N LEU A 130 7.08 -7.36 20.43
CA LEU A 130 7.02 -8.43 19.46
C LEU A 130 7.53 -7.94 18.09
N GLY A 131 8.38 -8.72 17.43
CA GLY A 131 8.89 -8.48 16.09
C GLY A 131 8.34 -9.50 15.08
N ILE A 132 9.10 -9.77 14.01
CA ILE A 132 8.73 -10.71 12.93
C ILE A 132 8.47 -12.15 13.38
N GLY A 133 8.82 -12.51 14.59
CA GLY A 133 8.56 -13.84 15.17
C GLY A 133 7.14 -14.07 15.64
N GLN A 134 6.29 -13.04 15.64
CA GLN A 134 4.92 -13.17 16.10
C GLN A 134 4.10 -14.08 15.18
N SER A 135 3.33 -15.00 15.80
CA SER A 135 2.46 -15.95 15.10
C SER A 135 1.09 -16.11 15.76
N LYS A 136 0.83 -15.37 16.83
CA LYS A 136 -0.41 -15.46 17.64
C LYS A 136 -0.90 -14.05 18.00
N PRO A 137 -2.21 -13.92 18.31
CA PRO A 137 -2.76 -12.69 18.85
C PRO A 137 -2.01 -12.19 20.09
N VAL A 138 -1.95 -10.89 20.26
CA VAL A 138 -1.41 -10.28 21.49
C VAL A 138 -2.48 -10.36 22.58
N THR A 139 -2.13 -10.95 23.72
CA THR A 139 -3.05 -11.15 24.83
C THR A 139 -2.39 -10.84 26.19
N GLY A 140 -3.20 -10.73 27.26
CA GLY A 140 -2.71 -10.55 28.61
C GLY A 140 -1.93 -9.22 28.78
N VAL A 141 -0.90 -9.25 29.61
CA VAL A 141 -0.09 -8.08 29.97
C VAL A 141 0.50 -7.36 28.74
N LEU A 142 0.89 -8.11 27.69
CA LEU A 142 1.37 -7.51 26.44
C LEU A 142 0.30 -6.61 25.79
N ALA A 143 -0.95 -7.09 25.74
CA ALA A 143 -2.07 -6.33 25.20
C ALA A 143 -2.38 -5.10 26.07
N ASP A 144 -2.26 -5.24 27.40
CA ASP A 144 -2.50 -4.13 28.34
C ASP A 144 -1.44 -3.04 28.18
N TRP A 145 -0.17 -3.39 28.04
CA TRP A 145 0.91 -2.43 27.79
C TRP A 145 0.78 -1.74 26.44
N LEU A 146 0.44 -2.47 25.37
CA LEU A 146 0.16 -1.85 24.07
C LEU A 146 -1.00 -0.86 24.14
N ARG A 147 -2.08 -1.24 24.82
CA ARG A 147 -3.25 -0.36 25.03
C ARG A 147 -2.86 0.88 25.81
N HIS A 148 -2.10 0.71 26.89
CA HIS A 148 -1.61 1.82 27.70
C HIS A 148 -0.74 2.76 26.85
N MET A 149 0.23 2.21 26.09
CA MET A 149 1.09 2.99 25.19
C MET A 149 0.29 3.78 24.15
N GLN A 150 -0.71 3.17 23.53
CA GLN A 150 -1.59 3.84 22.57
C GLN A 150 -2.42 4.98 23.17
N GLN A 151 -2.79 4.86 24.44
CA GLN A 151 -3.63 5.86 25.11
C GLN A 151 -2.83 7.02 25.69
N THR A 152 -1.61 6.78 26.12
CA THR A 152 -0.87 7.72 26.97
C THR A 152 0.45 8.21 26.38
N ALA A 153 1.05 7.47 25.44
CA ALA A 153 2.36 7.86 24.88
C ALA A 153 2.29 9.18 24.12
N PRO A 154 3.21 10.11 24.36
CA PRO A 154 3.36 11.31 23.53
C PRO A 154 3.77 11.00 22.11
N ALA A 155 4.62 9.98 21.93
CA ALA A 155 5.01 9.38 20.65
C ALA A 155 5.53 7.96 20.88
N VAL A 156 5.45 7.10 19.85
CA VAL A 156 5.84 5.69 19.91
C VAL A 156 6.83 5.36 18.79
N LEU A 157 7.91 4.65 19.14
CA LEU A 157 8.84 4.04 18.20
C LEU A 157 8.72 2.52 18.28
N CYS A 158 8.23 1.89 17.22
CA CYS A 158 8.14 0.43 17.09
C CYS A 158 9.45 -0.15 16.58
N VAL A 159 9.89 -1.24 17.21
CA VAL A 159 11.12 -1.95 16.83
C VAL A 159 10.78 -3.01 15.80
N ASP A 160 11.41 -2.94 14.65
CA ASP A 160 11.31 -3.85 13.50
C ASP A 160 9.93 -3.84 12.82
N VAL A 161 8.89 -4.23 13.53
CA VAL A 161 7.48 -4.14 13.12
C VAL A 161 6.62 -3.77 14.34
N PRO A 162 5.53 -3.04 14.18
CA PRO A 162 4.60 -2.78 15.28
C PRO A 162 4.08 -4.08 15.89
N SER A 163 4.09 -4.19 17.21
CA SER A 163 3.60 -5.39 17.90
C SER A 163 2.12 -5.65 17.58
N GLY A 164 1.79 -6.86 17.19
CA GLY A 164 0.46 -7.26 16.75
C GLY A 164 0.27 -7.27 15.25
N LEU A 165 1.15 -6.62 14.47
CA LEU A 165 1.07 -6.58 13.01
C LEU A 165 1.78 -7.79 12.39
N HIS A 166 1.13 -8.44 11.41
CA HIS A 166 1.76 -9.49 10.62
C HIS A 166 2.72 -8.88 9.59
N ALA A 167 4.01 -9.19 9.72
CA ALA A 167 5.08 -8.55 8.95
C ALA A 167 4.98 -8.77 7.43
N ASP A 168 4.39 -9.87 6.96
CA ASP A 168 4.24 -10.15 5.53
C ASP A 168 2.96 -9.55 4.93
N THR A 169 1.86 -9.50 5.69
CA THR A 169 0.54 -9.16 5.15
C THR A 169 -0.01 -7.81 5.60
N GLY A 170 0.52 -7.25 6.69
CA GLY A 170 0.03 -6.00 7.26
C GLY A 170 -1.33 -6.10 7.93
N THR A 171 -1.77 -7.32 8.22
CA THR A 171 -3.00 -7.58 8.99
C THR A 171 -2.68 -7.75 10.46
N TYR A 172 -3.69 -7.59 11.33
CA TYR A 172 -3.56 -7.99 12.71
C TYR A 172 -3.96 -9.45 12.87
N PHE A 173 -3.28 -10.15 13.78
CA PHE A 173 -3.78 -11.44 14.25
C PHE A 173 -5.15 -11.21 14.90
N GLU A 174 -6.14 -12.06 14.62
CA GLU A 174 -7.47 -11.94 15.20
C GLU A 174 -7.37 -11.89 16.73
N SER A 175 -7.73 -10.76 17.29
CA SER A 175 -7.80 -10.50 18.73
C SER A 175 -8.90 -9.48 18.98
N GLU A 176 -9.43 -9.43 20.20
CA GLU A 176 -10.30 -8.34 20.68
C GLU A 176 -9.60 -6.96 20.60
N PHE A 177 -8.30 -6.98 20.32
CA PHE A 177 -7.41 -5.84 20.26
C PHE A 177 -7.23 -5.35 18.79
N THR A 178 -8.20 -4.60 18.32
CA THR A 178 -8.06 -3.90 17.03
C THR A 178 -7.59 -2.47 17.32
N ILE A 179 -6.34 -2.15 16.95
CA ILE A 179 -5.76 -0.79 17.07
C ILE A 179 -6.66 0.27 16.39
N ASN A 180 -7.47 -0.13 15.42
CA ASN A 180 -8.39 0.73 14.67
C ASN A 180 -9.70 1.12 15.36
N LYS A 181 -9.99 0.70 16.59
CA LYS A 181 -11.13 1.27 17.32
C LYS A 181 -10.96 2.77 17.61
N ARG A 182 -9.74 3.33 17.51
CA ARG A 182 -9.54 4.78 17.62
C ARG A 182 -10.25 5.58 16.52
N ALA A 183 -10.18 5.14 15.26
CA ALA A 183 -10.83 5.85 14.16
C ALA A 183 -12.36 5.75 14.20
N SER A 184 -12.91 4.61 14.59
CA SER A 184 -14.37 4.41 14.68
C SER A 184 -14.99 4.96 15.96
N GLN A 185 -14.25 5.06 17.07
CA GLN A 185 -14.72 5.68 18.33
C GLN A 185 -14.57 7.20 18.33
N ALA A 186 -13.61 7.78 17.60
CA ALA A 186 -13.43 9.22 17.47
C ALA A 186 -14.61 9.92 16.75
N ILE A 187 -15.44 9.18 16.02
CA ILE A 187 -16.67 9.73 15.41
C ILE A 187 -17.75 10.01 16.47
N ASN A 188 -17.69 9.38 17.63
CA ASN A 188 -18.73 9.45 18.69
C ASN A 188 -18.30 10.12 20.00
N THR A 189 -17.07 10.61 20.12
CA THR A 189 -16.62 11.31 21.33
C THR A 189 -16.04 12.68 21.00
N THR A 190 -16.57 13.70 21.66
CA THR A 190 -16.11 15.10 21.59
C THR A 190 -14.72 15.34 22.22
N ALA A 191 -14.03 14.30 22.65
CA ALA A 191 -12.66 14.38 23.14
C ALA A 191 -11.69 14.24 21.96
N SER A 192 -10.96 15.30 21.64
CA SER A 192 -9.82 15.30 20.72
C SER A 192 -8.77 14.30 21.23
N VAL A 193 -8.84 13.05 20.76
CA VAL A 193 -7.77 12.08 20.98
C VAL A 193 -6.59 12.56 20.13
N LYS A 194 -5.57 13.15 20.75
CA LYS A 194 -4.30 13.46 20.07
C LYS A 194 -3.76 12.14 19.52
N ASN A 195 -3.74 11.99 18.19
CA ASN A 195 -3.03 10.89 17.57
C ASN A 195 -1.53 11.11 17.82
N ALA A 196 -0.97 10.37 18.76
CA ALA A 196 0.46 10.39 19.00
C ALA A 196 1.19 9.96 17.74
N PRO A 197 2.29 10.64 17.33
CA PRO A 197 3.11 10.20 16.22
C PRO A 197 3.61 8.77 16.44
N ILE A 198 3.53 7.96 15.39
CA ILE A 198 4.06 6.60 15.36
C ILE A 198 5.21 6.55 14.37
N PHE A 199 6.30 5.95 14.81
CA PHE A 199 7.49 5.68 14.03
C PHE A 199 7.80 4.19 14.08
N CYS A 200 8.41 3.66 13.03
CA CYS A 200 8.85 2.26 13.00
C CYS A 200 10.27 2.19 12.45
N LEU A 201 11.19 1.60 13.19
CA LEU A 201 12.54 1.26 12.71
C LEU A 201 12.55 -0.18 12.23
N SER A 202 12.45 -0.39 10.91
CA SER A 202 12.61 -1.72 10.32
C SER A 202 14.09 -2.06 10.26
N LEU A 203 14.44 -3.25 10.75
CA LEU A 203 15.82 -3.71 10.92
C LEU A 203 16.15 -4.79 9.88
N LEU A 204 17.38 -4.77 9.37
CA LEU A 204 17.96 -5.72 8.43
C LEU A 204 17.32 -5.72 7.03
N THR A 205 15.97 -5.82 6.97
CA THR A 205 15.18 -5.74 5.72
C THR A 205 13.91 -4.96 5.95
N LEU A 206 13.29 -4.46 4.87
CA LEU A 206 11.94 -3.93 4.91
C LEU A 206 10.93 -5.06 4.68
N LYS A 207 9.82 -5.07 5.40
CA LYS A 207 8.77 -6.10 5.35
C LYS A 207 7.54 -5.58 4.59
N PRO A 208 6.90 -6.41 3.74
CA PRO A 208 5.73 -6.00 2.95
C PRO A 208 4.57 -5.49 3.81
N GLY A 209 4.35 -6.11 4.96
CA GLY A 209 3.25 -5.79 5.86
C GLY A 209 3.27 -4.36 6.43
N LEU A 210 4.42 -3.69 6.43
CA LEU A 210 4.52 -2.28 6.84
C LEU A 210 3.81 -1.32 5.88
N PHE A 211 3.56 -1.75 4.64
CA PHE A 211 3.14 -0.86 3.54
C PHE A 211 1.79 -1.22 2.93
N THR A 212 1.14 -2.30 3.36
CA THR A 212 -0.17 -2.74 2.86
C THR A 212 -1.14 -3.03 4.01
N ALA A 213 -2.42 -3.16 3.69
CA ALA A 213 -3.51 -3.38 4.66
C ALA A 213 -3.50 -2.32 5.79
N HIS A 214 -3.24 -2.74 7.04
CA HIS A 214 -3.16 -1.85 8.20
C HIS A 214 -1.74 -1.33 8.46
N GLY A 215 -0.76 -1.80 7.70
CA GLY A 215 0.66 -1.56 7.98
C GLY A 215 1.03 -0.08 8.03
N LYS A 216 0.56 0.71 7.06
CA LYS A 216 0.87 2.15 7.00
C LYS A 216 0.31 2.92 8.20
N ASP A 217 -0.89 2.57 8.66
CA ASP A 217 -1.50 3.18 9.85
C ASP A 217 -0.80 2.73 11.14
N ALA A 218 -0.36 1.48 11.20
CA ALA A 218 0.31 0.91 12.36
C ALA A 218 1.76 1.38 12.51
N ALA A 219 2.50 1.43 11.40
CA ALA A 219 3.94 1.77 11.39
C ALA A 219 4.20 3.27 11.38
N GLY A 220 3.23 4.07 10.92
CA GLY A 220 3.42 5.50 10.77
C GLY A 220 4.58 5.85 9.82
N GLU A 221 5.55 6.61 10.31
CA GLU A 221 6.76 6.94 9.56
C GLU A 221 7.80 5.83 9.69
N VAL A 222 8.16 5.21 8.57
CA VAL A 222 9.09 4.08 8.56
C VAL A 222 10.52 4.55 8.30
N TRP A 223 11.42 4.11 9.18
CA TRP A 223 12.87 4.21 9.08
C TRP A 223 13.47 2.83 8.85
N PHE A 224 14.66 2.78 8.29
CA PHE A 224 15.33 1.54 7.96
C PHE A 224 16.81 1.57 8.35
N ASP A 225 17.30 0.46 8.90
CA ASP A 225 18.73 0.21 9.13
C ASP A 225 19.05 -1.23 8.67
N ASP A 226 19.98 -1.36 7.74
CA ASP A 226 20.46 -2.65 7.22
C ASP A 226 21.40 -3.38 8.18
N LEU A 227 21.65 -2.81 9.36
CA LEU A 227 22.55 -3.30 10.38
C LEU A 227 24.01 -3.46 9.88
N GLY A 228 24.36 -2.79 8.79
CA GLY A 228 25.67 -2.90 8.16
C GLY A 228 25.98 -4.31 7.63
N VAL A 229 24.95 -5.03 7.24
CA VAL A 229 25.07 -6.32 6.56
C VAL A 229 25.42 -6.07 5.09
N ASP A 230 26.28 -6.93 4.54
CA ASP A 230 26.70 -6.82 3.15
C ASP A 230 25.47 -6.92 2.22
N ALA A 231 25.39 -6.02 1.27
CA ALA A 231 24.31 -5.99 0.28
C ALA A 231 24.23 -7.29 -0.55
N GLU A 232 25.34 -7.98 -0.76
CA GLU A 232 25.36 -9.27 -1.46
C GLU A 232 24.59 -10.36 -0.69
N ILE A 233 24.65 -10.36 0.65
CA ILE A 233 23.88 -11.27 1.48
C ILE A 233 22.38 -11.00 1.32
N SER A 234 21.97 -9.74 1.37
CA SER A 234 20.57 -9.39 1.19
C SER A 234 20.08 -9.68 -0.25
N ALA A 235 20.93 -9.47 -1.25
CA ALA A 235 20.63 -9.74 -2.67
C ALA A 235 20.58 -11.24 -2.99
N SER A 236 21.15 -12.11 -2.18
CA SER A 236 21.09 -13.56 -2.38
C SER A 236 19.68 -14.13 -2.18
N GLU A 237 18.83 -13.45 -1.45
CA GLU A 237 17.45 -13.86 -1.21
C GLU A 237 16.48 -13.17 -2.18
N PRO A 238 15.49 -13.91 -2.73
CA PRO A 238 14.51 -13.33 -3.62
C PRO A 238 13.71 -12.22 -2.94
N THR A 239 13.58 -11.09 -3.65
CA THR A 239 12.70 -9.99 -3.24
C THR A 239 11.25 -10.43 -3.33
N THR A 240 10.51 -10.34 -2.22
CA THR A 240 9.09 -10.74 -2.15
C THR A 240 8.19 -9.74 -2.88
N ALA A 241 8.46 -8.45 -2.70
CA ALA A 241 7.81 -7.34 -3.38
C ALA A 241 8.75 -6.12 -3.42
N TRP A 242 8.39 -5.12 -4.22
CA TRP A 242 9.06 -3.82 -4.17
C TRP A 242 8.13 -2.77 -3.61
N LEU A 243 8.61 -1.94 -2.70
CA LEU A 243 7.96 -0.67 -2.40
C LEU A 243 8.20 0.27 -3.59
N LEU A 244 7.13 0.73 -4.23
CA LEU A 244 7.21 1.54 -5.44
C LEU A 244 7.47 3.00 -5.10
N GLY A 245 8.65 3.50 -5.46
CA GLY A 245 8.97 4.93 -5.45
C GLY A 245 8.73 5.57 -6.81
N SER A 246 8.75 6.90 -6.87
CA SER A 246 8.56 7.65 -8.11
C SER A 246 9.72 7.51 -9.11
N ASP A 247 10.89 7.02 -8.69
CA ASP A 247 12.02 6.66 -9.56
C ASP A 247 11.67 5.62 -10.63
N ARG A 248 10.69 4.76 -10.34
CA ARG A 248 10.19 3.73 -11.26
C ARG A 248 8.75 3.95 -11.73
N ALA A 249 8.24 5.16 -11.56
CA ALA A 249 6.87 5.55 -11.89
C ALA A 249 6.82 6.92 -12.59
N SER A 250 7.86 7.30 -13.30
CA SER A 250 7.93 8.56 -14.05
C SER A 250 7.47 8.39 -15.49
N LEU A 251 6.76 9.38 -16.01
CA LEU A 251 6.44 9.45 -17.44
C LEU A 251 7.68 9.85 -18.26
N PRO A 252 7.82 9.33 -19.49
CA PRO A 252 8.86 9.79 -20.39
C PRO A 252 8.64 11.27 -20.76
N ALA A 253 9.74 11.99 -20.99
CA ALA A 253 9.68 13.38 -21.43
C ALA A 253 9.02 13.48 -22.81
N ARG A 254 8.15 14.49 -22.97
CA ARG A 254 7.50 14.76 -24.27
C ARG A 254 8.45 15.53 -25.18
N LEU A 255 8.54 15.07 -26.43
CA LEU A 255 9.33 15.77 -27.45
C LEU A 255 8.57 17.00 -27.99
N HIS A 256 9.32 18.07 -28.33
CA HIS A 256 8.72 19.27 -28.92
C HIS A 256 7.99 18.97 -30.24
N ALA A 257 8.53 18.10 -31.08
CA ALA A 257 7.93 17.68 -32.35
C ALA A 257 6.83 16.64 -32.17
N SER A 258 5.99 16.78 -31.14
CA SER A 258 4.87 15.89 -30.87
C SER A 258 3.55 16.52 -31.34
N HIS A 259 2.59 15.66 -31.64
CA HIS A 259 1.21 16.04 -31.97
C HIS A 259 0.21 15.17 -31.20
N LYS A 260 -1.08 15.51 -31.20
CA LYS A 260 -2.10 14.76 -30.45
C LYS A 260 -2.10 13.25 -30.69
N GLY A 261 -1.80 12.80 -31.91
CA GLY A 261 -1.70 11.37 -32.23
C GLY A 261 -0.50 10.67 -31.59
N SER A 262 0.55 11.42 -31.19
CA SER A 262 1.74 10.84 -30.52
C SER A 262 1.42 10.33 -29.10
N PHE A 263 0.35 10.78 -28.49
CA PHE A 263 -0.05 10.42 -27.13
C PHE A 263 -1.21 9.45 -27.08
N GLY A 264 -1.63 8.95 -28.24
CA GLY A 264 -2.67 7.94 -28.40
C GLY A 264 -4.09 8.46 -28.09
N ASP A 265 -5.05 7.63 -28.45
CA ASP A 265 -6.46 7.87 -28.23
C ASP A 265 -6.99 6.97 -27.11
N VAL A 266 -7.81 7.54 -26.23
CA VAL A 266 -8.50 6.80 -25.19
C VAL A 266 -9.99 6.80 -25.46
N THR A 267 -10.62 5.64 -25.37
CA THR A 267 -12.09 5.49 -25.41
C THR A 267 -12.56 5.00 -24.04
N VAL A 268 -13.38 5.78 -23.38
CA VAL A 268 -14.07 5.39 -22.15
C VAL A 268 -15.44 4.82 -22.50
N VAL A 269 -15.69 3.56 -22.11
CA VAL A 269 -16.95 2.83 -22.32
C VAL A 269 -17.60 2.59 -20.96
N GLY A 270 -18.67 3.31 -20.68
CA GLY A 270 -19.33 3.26 -19.37
C GLY A 270 -20.45 4.27 -19.23
N GLY A 271 -20.73 4.73 -18.03
CA GLY A 271 -21.69 5.80 -17.78
C GLY A 271 -23.13 5.43 -18.18
N ALA A 272 -23.63 4.32 -17.68
CA ALA A 272 -25.04 3.93 -17.80
C ALA A 272 -25.98 4.99 -17.15
N ALA A 273 -27.26 4.89 -17.41
CA ALA A 273 -28.26 5.79 -16.86
C ALA A 273 -28.10 5.96 -15.33
N GLY A 274 -28.00 7.20 -14.86
CA GLY A 274 -27.74 7.54 -13.45
C GLY A 274 -26.26 7.47 -13.03
N MET A 275 -25.36 6.93 -13.86
CA MET A 275 -23.93 6.76 -13.54
C MET A 275 -22.98 7.43 -14.57
N THR A 276 -23.50 8.33 -15.38
CA THR A 276 -22.73 9.08 -16.40
C THR A 276 -21.48 9.75 -15.83
N GLY A 277 -21.56 10.24 -14.58
CA GLY A 277 -20.45 10.92 -13.89
C GLY A 277 -19.19 10.07 -13.77
N ALA A 278 -19.29 8.75 -13.63
CA ALA A 278 -18.14 7.85 -13.54
C ALA A 278 -17.35 7.82 -14.86
N ALA A 279 -18.03 7.71 -16.00
CA ALA A 279 -17.38 7.77 -17.31
C ALA A 279 -16.76 9.15 -17.58
N LEU A 280 -17.40 10.24 -17.12
CA LEU A 280 -16.84 11.59 -17.23
C LEU A 280 -15.58 11.76 -16.38
N LEU A 281 -15.57 11.23 -15.15
CA LEU A 281 -14.39 11.27 -14.29
C LEU A 281 -13.20 10.53 -14.93
N ALA A 282 -13.44 9.34 -15.47
CA ALA A 282 -12.42 8.58 -16.20
C ALA A 282 -11.93 9.33 -17.45
N GLY A 283 -12.85 9.94 -18.21
CA GLY A 283 -12.51 10.71 -19.42
C GLY A 283 -11.69 11.96 -19.10
N ARG A 284 -12.11 12.74 -18.11
CA ARG A 284 -11.37 13.93 -17.63
C ARG A 284 -9.99 13.55 -17.13
N ALA A 285 -9.89 12.52 -16.30
CA ALA A 285 -8.62 12.03 -15.80
C ALA A 285 -7.69 11.56 -16.93
N ALA A 286 -8.21 10.86 -17.95
CA ALA A 286 -7.43 10.46 -19.11
C ALA A 286 -6.89 11.68 -19.89
N LEU A 287 -7.68 12.72 -20.05
CA LEU A 287 -7.28 13.95 -20.71
C LEU A 287 -6.16 14.67 -19.93
N HIS A 288 -6.38 14.89 -18.61
CA HIS A 288 -5.38 15.54 -17.75
C HIS A 288 -4.12 14.71 -17.55
N ALA A 289 -4.22 13.36 -17.61
CA ALA A 289 -3.06 12.48 -17.64
C ALA A 289 -2.28 12.55 -18.95
N GLY A 290 -2.86 13.20 -19.99
CA GLY A 290 -2.17 13.56 -21.19
C GLY A 290 -2.47 12.70 -22.41
N ALA A 291 -3.62 12.02 -22.46
CA ALA A 291 -4.11 11.40 -23.70
C ALA A 291 -4.25 12.44 -24.83
N GLY A 292 -3.95 12.03 -26.05
CA GLY A 292 -4.01 12.92 -27.20
C GLY A 292 -5.43 13.30 -27.60
N ARG A 293 -6.36 12.34 -27.50
CA ARG A 293 -7.82 12.53 -27.68
C ARG A 293 -8.54 11.57 -26.75
N VAL A 294 -9.69 12.02 -26.22
CA VAL A 294 -10.53 11.18 -25.37
C VAL A 294 -11.94 11.12 -25.94
N PHE A 295 -12.40 9.91 -26.20
CA PHE A 295 -13.75 9.61 -26.61
C PHE A 295 -14.52 9.00 -25.45
N VAL A 296 -15.81 9.36 -25.33
CA VAL A 296 -16.71 8.81 -24.32
C VAL A 296 -17.89 8.14 -25.02
N ALA A 297 -18.02 6.82 -24.85
CA ALA A 297 -19.15 6.03 -25.28
C ALA A 297 -20.04 5.73 -24.07
N LEU A 298 -21.08 6.52 -23.90
CA LEU A 298 -22.06 6.34 -22.82
C LEU A 298 -22.94 5.13 -23.13
N LEU A 299 -23.13 4.27 -22.15
CA LEU A 299 -24.01 3.10 -22.22
C LEU A 299 -25.42 3.55 -21.80
N GLY A 300 -26.27 3.88 -22.78
CA GLY A 300 -27.66 4.27 -22.54
C GLY A 300 -28.53 3.12 -22.09
N ALA A 301 -29.70 3.41 -21.52
CA ALA A 301 -30.82 2.47 -21.46
C ALA A 301 -31.19 2.06 -22.90
N GLY A 302 -31.50 0.76 -23.07
CA GLY A 302 -31.74 0.16 -24.39
C GLY A 302 -32.72 0.91 -25.30
N ASP A 303 -32.93 0.38 -26.48
CA ASP A 303 -33.65 0.86 -27.68
C ASP A 303 -35.04 1.52 -27.51
N ASP A 304 -35.39 2.07 -26.35
CA ASP A 304 -36.58 2.89 -26.20
C ASP A 304 -36.39 4.21 -26.99
N SER A 305 -36.99 4.20 -28.16
CA SER A 305 -36.94 5.26 -29.18
C SER A 305 -37.37 6.67 -28.70
N ASP A 306 -37.97 6.77 -27.52
CA ASP A 306 -38.44 8.02 -26.95
C ASP A 306 -37.40 8.75 -26.05
N VAL A 307 -36.24 8.14 -25.76
CA VAL A 307 -35.17 8.75 -24.92
C VAL A 307 -33.97 9.25 -25.74
N ALA A 308 -34.04 9.15 -27.07
CA ALA A 308 -32.95 9.55 -27.95
C ALA A 308 -32.53 11.02 -27.87
N ASP A 309 -33.40 11.89 -27.33
CA ASP A 309 -33.19 13.34 -27.31
C ASP A 309 -32.43 13.90 -26.11
N HIS A 310 -32.03 13.01 -25.14
CA HIS A 310 -31.36 13.44 -23.91
C HIS A 310 -29.94 12.89 -23.77
N ARG A 311 -29.32 12.42 -24.85
CA ARG A 311 -27.92 11.96 -24.79
C ARG A 311 -26.99 13.16 -24.63
N MET A 312 -26.13 13.12 -23.62
CA MET A 312 -25.08 14.12 -23.44
C MET A 312 -24.18 14.13 -24.69
N THR A 313 -24.07 15.31 -25.32
CA THR A 313 -23.24 15.53 -26.52
C THR A 313 -22.01 16.36 -26.23
N VAL A 314 -21.96 17.02 -25.07
CA VAL A 314 -20.86 17.83 -24.58
C VAL A 314 -20.79 17.77 -23.05
N ASP A 315 -19.57 17.73 -22.51
CA ASP A 315 -19.33 17.98 -21.09
C ASP A 315 -19.00 19.46 -20.91
N PRO A 316 -19.87 20.26 -20.26
CA PRO A 316 -19.65 21.72 -20.12
C PRO A 316 -18.43 22.07 -19.26
N LEU A 317 -17.95 21.13 -18.40
CA LEU A 317 -16.76 21.33 -17.59
C LEU A 317 -15.48 20.86 -18.29
N GLN A 318 -15.60 20.05 -19.36
CA GLN A 318 -14.48 19.55 -20.13
C GLN A 318 -14.89 19.34 -21.60
N PRO A 319 -15.05 20.43 -22.37
CA PRO A 319 -15.57 20.39 -23.74
C PRO A 319 -14.67 19.66 -24.74
N GLU A 320 -13.42 19.35 -24.38
CA GLU A 320 -12.50 18.55 -25.18
C GLU A 320 -12.87 17.06 -25.25
N LEU A 321 -13.77 16.57 -24.38
CA LEU A 321 -14.26 15.20 -24.44
C LEU A 321 -15.21 15.03 -25.64
N MET A 322 -14.96 13.98 -26.43
CA MET A 322 -15.71 13.72 -27.67
C MET A 322 -16.68 12.57 -27.45
N PHE A 323 -17.98 12.86 -27.46
CA PHE A 323 -19.02 11.84 -27.31
C PHE A 323 -19.29 11.15 -28.65
N ARG A 324 -19.26 9.80 -28.66
CA ARG A 324 -19.51 8.96 -29.83
C ARG A 324 -20.23 7.69 -29.42
N SER A 325 -21.03 7.11 -30.31
CA SER A 325 -21.54 5.76 -30.11
C SER A 325 -20.42 4.72 -30.30
N LEU A 326 -20.48 3.64 -29.54
CA LEU A 326 -19.42 2.61 -29.51
C LEU A 326 -19.19 2.00 -30.89
N GLU A 327 -20.25 1.81 -31.68
CA GLU A 327 -20.23 1.21 -33.00
C GLU A 327 -19.39 2.03 -34.01
N THR A 328 -19.25 3.33 -33.77
CA THR A 328 -18.50 4.23 -34.65
C THR A 328 -17.03 4.33 -34.26
N LEU A 329 -16.61 3.76 -33.13
CA LEU A 329 -15.28 3.91 -32.60
C LEU A 329 -14.34 2.77 -33.07
N PRO A 330 -13.13 3.09 -33.56
CA PRO A 330 -12.18 2.11 -34.05
C PRO A 330 -11.39 1.47 -32.89
N LEU A 331 -12.02 0.60 -32.11
CA LEU A 331 -11.46 0.00 -30.89
C LEU A 331 -10.13 -0.73 -31.13
N ARG A 332 -9.87 -1.19 -32.37
CA ARG A 332 -8.65 -1.93 -32.75
C ARG A 332 -7.37 -1.09 -32.69
N VAL A 333 -7.48 0.22 -32.67
CA VAL A 333 -6.33 1.15 -32.67
C VAL A 333 -6.33 2.08 -31.45
N GLN A 334 -7.37 2.05 -30.64
CA GLN A 334 -7.51 2.87 -29.44
C GLN A 334 -7.19 2.08 -28.17
N THR A 335 -6.89 2.81 -27.10
CA THR A 335 -6.87 2.26 -25.74
C THR A 335 -8.26 2.41 -25.15
N VAL A 336 -8.81 1.32 -24.62
CA VAL A 336 -10.17 1.31 -24.06
C VAL A 336 -10.10 1.25 -22.54
N VAL A 337 -10.87 2.10 -21.87
CA VAL A 337 -11.21 2.03 -20.44
C VAL A 337 -12.67 1.63 -20.36
N CYS A 338 -12.97 0.47 -19.77
CA CYS A 338 -14.33 -0.07 -19.78
C CYS A 338 -14.80 -0.43 -18.38
N GLY A 339 -16.03 0.01 -18.04
CA GLY A 339 -16.73 -0.42 -16.84
C GLY A 339 -17.06 0.68 -15.84
N CYS A 340 -16.43 1.86 -15.92
CA CYS A 340 -16.71 3.00 -15.02
C CYS A 340 -18.19 3.42 -15.11
N GLY A 341 -18.98 3.05 -14.08
CA GLY A 341 -20.43 3.27 -14.06
C GLY A 341 -21.17 2.60 -15.23
N GLY A 342 -20.73 1.41 -15.65
CA GLY A 342 -21.29 0.71 -16.81
C GLY A 342 -22.63 0.03 -16.55
N GLY A 343 -22.97 -0.20 -15.26
CA GLY A 343 -24.18 -0.91 -14.87
C GLY A 343 -24.31 -2.27 -15.57
N ASP A 344 -25.54 -2.76 -15.72
CA ASP A 344 -25.79 -3.99 -16.47
C ASP A 344 -25.54 -3.85 -17.97
N ALA A 345 -25.63 -2.64 -18.52
CA ALA A 345 -25.44 -2.39 -19.95
C ALA A 345 -24.03 -2.75 -20.43
N VAL A 346 -23.02 -2.72 -19.54
CA VAL A 346 -21.64 -3.10 -19.88
C VAL A 346 -21.52 -4.55 -20.38
N ARG A 347 -22.42 -5.46 -19.93
CA ARG A 347 -22.41 -6.88 -20.32
C ARG A 347 -22.54 -7.06 -21.82
N HIS A 348 -23.33 -6.22 -22.48
CA HIS A 348 -23.61 -6.32 -23.92
C HIS A 348 -22.43 -5.90 -24.78
N VAL A 349 -21.59 -5.01 -24.29
CA VAL A 349 -20.44 -4.48 -25.04
C VAL A 349 -19.12 -5.20 -24.72
N LEU A 350 -19.03 -5.90 -23.59
CA LEU A 350 -17.82 -6.58 -23.15
C LEU A 350 -17.27 -7.62 -24.17
N PRO A 351 -18.10 -8.46 -24.84
CA PRO A 351 -17.56 -9.39 -25.84
C PRO A 351 -16.82 -8.67 -26.98
N GLN A 352 -17.35 -7.54 -27.45
CA GLN A 352 -16.73 -6.72 -28.48
C GLN A 352 -15.43 -6.07 -27.97
N VAL A 353 -15.47 -5.43 -26.81
CA VAL A 353 -14.32 -4.76 -26.18
C VAL A 353 -13.19 -5.74 -25.91
N LEU A 354 -13.48 -6.89 -25.29
CA LEU A 354 -12.49 -7.93 -25.00
C LEU A 354 -11.83 -8.50 -26.26
N SER A 355 -12.60 -8.61 -27.34
CA SER A 355 -12.12 -9.20 -28.60
C SER A 355 -11.39 -8.21 -29.48
N GLN A 356 -11.71 -6.91 -29.44
CA GLN A 356 -11.21 -5.94 -30.41
C GLN A 356 -10.13 -5.01 -29.85
N ALA A 357 -10.21 -4.57 -28.59
CA ALA A 357 -9.29 -3.58 -28.03
C ALA A 357 -7.92 -4.20 -27.70
N PRO A 358 -6.82 -3.84 -28.36
CA PRO A 358 -5.50 -4.39 -28.05
C PRO A 358 -4.94 -3.87 -26.73
N ARG A 359 -5.35 -2.69 -26.28
CA ARG A 359 -5.00 -2.06 -24.99
C ARG A 359 -6.27 -1.80 -24.21
N LEU A 360 -6.38 -2.35 -23.01
CA LEU A 360 -7.62 -2.37 -22.24
C LEU A 360 -7.38 -2.18 -20.74
N VAL A 361 -8.13 -1.27 -20.15
CA VAL A 361 -8.29 -1.14 -18.69
C VAL A 361 -9.73 -1.54 -18.33
N LEU A 362 -9.90 -2.45 -17.39
CA LEU A 362 -11.19 -2.93 -16.90
C LEU A 362 -11.37 -2.55 -15.44
N ASP A 363 -12.46 -1.86 -15.12
CA ASP A 363 -12.79 -1.42 -13.77
C ASP A 363 -14.27 -1.70 -13.43
N ALA A 364 -14.59 -1.67 -12.18
CA ALA A 364 -15.94 -1.58 -11.65
C ALA A 364 -16.93 -2.62 -12.26
N ASP A 365 -17.95 -2.15 -12.98
CA ASP A 365 -19.02 -3.00 -13.48
C ASP A 365 -18.55 -4.00 -14.55
N ALA A 366 -17.50 -3.68 -15.30
CA ALA A 366 -16.88 -4.65 -16.19
C ALA A 366 -16.28 -5.85 -15.44
N LEU A 367 -15.62 -5.60 -14.29
CA LEU A 367 -15.06 -6.66 -13.44
C LEU A 367 -16.18 -7.49 -12.80
N ASN A 368 -17.26 -6.83 -12.37
CA ASN A 368 -18.44 -7.50 -11.81
C ASN A 368 -19.10 -8.40 -12.86
N ALA A 369 -19.28 -7.92 -14.09
CA ALA A 369 -19.83 -8.70 -15.20
C ALA A 369 -18.97 -9.92 -15.54
N ILE A 370 -17.64 -9.74 -15.63
CA ILE A 370 -16.68 -10.81 -15.90
C ILE A 370 -16.69 -11.85 -14.77
N SER A 371 -16.80 -11.42 -13.51
CA SER A 371 -16.83 -12.36 -12.38
C SER A 371 -18.02 -13.33 -12.45
N ALA A 372 -19.14 -12.88 -12.99
CA ALA A 372 -20.39 -13.63 -13.07
C ALA A 372 -20.54 -14.46 -14.36
N ASP A 373 -19.67 -14.30 -15.38
CA ASP A 373 -19.79 -14.93 -16.68
C ASP A 373 -18.49 -15.61 -17.12
N THR A 374 -18.53 -16.95 -17.19
CA THR A 374 -17.38 -17.78 -17.60
C THR A 374 -16.96 -17.57 -19.05
N SER A 375 -17.89 -17.18 -19.94
CA SER A 375 -17.58 -16.85 -21.35
C SER A 375 -16.74 -15.58 -21.42
N LEU A 376 -17.09 -14.55 -20.65
CA LEU A 376 -16.30 -13.32 -20.55
C LEU A 376 -14.91 -13.58 -19.92
N GLN A 377 -14.83 -14.45 -18.91
CA GLN A 377 -13.55 -14.88 -18.35
C GLN A 377 -12.66 -15.57 -19.39
N THR A 378 -13.25 -16.40 -20.25
CA THR A 378 -12.54 -17.09 -21.33
C THR A 378 -12.01 -16.10 -22.36
N LEU A 379 -12.82 -15.11 -22.77
CA LEU A 379 -12.41 -14.04 -23.67
C LEU A 379 -11.28 -13.20 -23.05
N LEU A 380 -11.37 -12.87 -21.75
CA LEU A 380 -10.32 -12.13 -21.04
C LEU A 380 -9.00 -12.90 -21.06
N LYS A 381 -9.00 -14.19 -20.70
CA LYS A 381 -7.80 -15.05 -20.72
C LYS A 381 -7.19 -15.18 -22.12
N ALA A 382 -8.01 -15.24 -23.17
CA ALA A 382 -7.55 -15.37 -24.54
C ALA A 382 -6.76 -14.15 -25.05
N ARG A 383 -6.87 -12.99 -24.39
CA ARG A 383 -6.19 -11.75 -24.78
C ARG A 383 -4.67 -11.86 -24.68
N SER A 384 -4.16 -12.55 -23.66
CA SER A 384 -2.71 -12.76 -23.48
C SER A 384 -2.07 -13.52 -24.65
N LYS A 385 -2.78 -14.52 -25.22
CA LYS A 385 -2.31 -15.28 -26.41
C LYS A 385 -2.21 -14.42 -27.67
N ARG A 386 -2.90 -13.28 -27.69
CA ARG A 386 -2.87 -12.29 -28.78
C ARG A 386 -1.93 -11.13 -28.49
N HIS A 387 -1.14 -11.21 -27.41
CA HIS A 387 -0.27 -10.13 -26.92
C HIS A 387 -1.01 -8.80 -26.67
N PHE A 388 -2.28 -8.87 -26.27
CA PHE A 388 -3.07 -7.71 -25.93
C PHE A 388 -2.79 -7.28 -24.48
N SER A 389 -2.47 -6.00 -24.32
CA SER A 389 -2.24 -5.40 -23.02
C SER A 389 -3.56 -5.25 -22.25
N THR A 390 -3.61 -5.75 -21.01
CA THR A 390 -4.80 -5.68 -20.18
C THR A 390 -4.43 -5.33 -18.74
N ILE A 391 -5.15 -4.39 -18.16
CA ILE A 391 -5.03 -3.99 -16.75
C ILE A 391 -6.40 -4.14 -16.10
N LEU A 392 -6.46 -4.86 -14.99
CA LEU A 392 -7.63 -4.92 -14.10
C LEU A 392 -7.38 -4.02 -12.90
N THR A 393 -8.39 -3.27 -12.47
CA THR A 393 -8.29 -2.36 -11.31
C THR A 393 -9.28 -2.70 -10.20
N PRO A 394 -9.32 -3.97 -9.70
CA PRO A 394 -10.31 -4.37 -8.71
C PRO A 394 -10.07 -3.72 -7.35
N HIS A 395 -11.15 -3.31 -6.68
CA HIS A 395 -11.15 -3.16 -5.24
C HIS A 395 -11.32 -4.54 -4.55
N PRO A 396 -11.12 -4.68 -3.22
CA PRO A 396 -11.11 -6.00 -2.58
C PRO A 396 -12.37 -6.85 -2.81
N LEU A 397 -13.56 -6.26 -2.88
CA LEU A 397 -14.79 -7.01 -3.14
C LEU A 397 -14.89 -7.50 -4.60
N GLU A 398 -14.45 -6.70 -5.58
CA GLU A 398 -14.36 -7.11 -6.99
C GLU A 398 -13.33 -8.24 -7.15
N ALA A 399 -12.18 -8.11 -6.50
CA ALA A 399 -11.17 -9.16 -6.47
C ALA A 399 -11.71 -10.47 -5.87
N ALA A 400 -12.47 -10.38 -4.77
CA ALA A 400 -13.10 -11.51 -4.12
C ALA A 400 -14.07 -12.25 -5.05
N ARG A 401 -14.92 -11.50 -5.78
CA ARG A 401 -15.84 -12.05 -6.78
C ARG A 401 -15.09 -12.75 -7.92
N LEU A 402 -14.06 -12.12 -8.46
CA LEU A 402 -13.22 -12.68 -9.53
C LEU A 402 -12.47 -13.95 -9.10
N LEU A 403 -12.08 -14.05 -7.84
CA LEU A 403 -11.36 -15.20 -7.28
C LEU A 403 -12.30 -16.29 -6.77
N GLY A 404 -13.58 -15.98 -6.48
CA GLY A 404 -14.52 -16.88 -5.85
C GLY A 404 -14.23 -17.10 -4.36
N MET A 405 -13.75 -16.05 -3.66
CA MET A 405 -13.44 -16.07 -2.22
C MET A 405 -14.12 -14.91 -1.49
N SER A 406 -13.99 -14.84 -0.18
CA SER A 406 -14.49 -13.72 0.60
C SER A 406 -13.56 -12.49 0.53
N THR A 407 -14.11 -11.30 0.75
CA THR A 407 -13.31 -10.07 0.86
C THR A 407 -12.30 -10.15 2.02
N ALA A 408 -12.65 -10.80 3.11
CA ALA A 408 -11.76 -11.04 4.23
C ALA A 408 -10.53 -11.87 3.83
N GLN A 409 -10.70 -12.91 3.02
CA GLN A 409 -9.60 -13.72 2.50
C GLN A 409 -8.67 -12.90 1.57
N VAL A 410 -9.23 -12.04 0.69
CA VAL A 410 -8.42 -11.13 -0.13
C VAL A 410 -7.61 -10.17 0.74
N GLN A 411 -8.22 -9.62 1.79
CA GLN A 411 -7.56 -8.66 2.68
C GLN A 411 -6.54 -9.33 3.63
N ALA A 412 -6.72 -10.63 3.92
CA ALA A 412 -5.78 -11.39 4.75
C ALA A 412 -4.39 -11.53 4.11
N ASP A 413 -4.33 -11.64 2.77
CA ASP A 413 -3.07 -11.65 2.01
C ASP A 413 -3.28 -10.99 0.64
N ARG A 414 -3.09 -9.67 0.61
CA ARG A 414 -3.30 -8.85 -0.58
C ARG A 414 -2.28 -9.12 -1.69
N LEU A 415 -1.03 -9.46 -1.32
CA LEU A 415 0.02 -9.81 -2.29
C LEU A 415 -0.32 -11.10 -3.02
N ALA A 416 -0.66 -12.15 -2.27
CA ALA A 416 -1.06 -13.43 -2.86
C ALA A 416 -2.34 -13.30 -3.69
N ALA A 417 -3.35 -12.53 -3.22
CA ALA A 417 -4.58 -12.31 -3.95
C ALA A 417 -4.36 -11.58 -5.28
N ALA A 418 -3.53 -10.52 -5.30
CA ALA A 418 -3.19 -9.78 -6.51
C ALA A 418 -2.44 -10.66 -7.52
N GLN A 419 -1.46 -11.45 -7.05
CA GLN A 419 -0.70 -12.36 -7.90
C GLN A 419 -1.59 -13.47 -8.46
N THR A 420 -2.45 -14.07 -7.64
CA THR A 420 -3.41 -15.10 -8.09
C THR A 420 -4.34 -14.58 -9.18
N LEU A 421 -4.82 -13.34 -9.06
CA LEU A 421 -5.62 -12.70 -10.11
C LEU A 421 -4.84 -12.50 -11.39
N ALA A 422 -3.60 -12.00 -11.28
CA ALA A 422 -2.73 -11.76 -12.42
C ALA A 422 -2.44 -13.06 -13.19
N ASP A 423 -2.12 -14.13 -12.48
CA ASP A 423 -1.83 -15.45 -13.07
C ASP A 423 -3.10 -16.08 -13.65
N ARG A 424 -4.24 -15.99 -12.93
CA ARG A 424 -5.52 -16.55 -13.40
C ARG A 424 -5.98 -15.97 -14.72
N PHE A 425 -5.82 -14.66 -14.92
CA PHE A 425 -6.29 -13.95 -16.12
C PHE A 425 -5.17 -13.59 -17.08
N ALA A 426 -3.92 -13.94 -16.76
CA ALA A 426 -2.71 -13.67 -17.55
C ALA A 426 -2.60 -12.18 -17.95
N CYS A 427 -2.81 -11.28 -16.98
CA CYS A 427 -2.80 -9.83 -17.20
C CYS A 427 -2.28 -9.07 -15.98
N VAL A 428 -2.13 -7.75 -16.10
CA VAL A 428 -1.74 -6.88 -14.99
C VAL A 428 -2.94 -6.58 -14.09
N VAL A 429 -2.72 -6.57 -12.79
CA VAL A 429 -3.73 -6.26 -11.76
C VAL A 429 -3.25 -5.12 -10.88
N ILE A 430 -4.10 -4.15 -10.63
CA ILE A 430 -3.97 -3.15 -9.57
C ILE A 430 -5.03 -3.48 -8.51
N LEU A 431 -4.67 -4.21 -7.46
CA LEU A 431 -5.55 -4.44 -6.33
C LEU A 431 -5.60 -3.18 -5.47
N LYS A 432 -6.68 -2.41 -5.63
CA LYS A 432 -6.89 -1.11 -4.95
C LYS A 432 -6.99 -1.26 -3.43
N GLY A 433 -6.63 -0.21 -2.68
CA GLY A 433 -6.75 -0.11 -1.21
C GLY A 433 -5.49 0.44 -0.57
N ALA A 434 -5.40 0.38 0.77
CA ALA A 434 -4.22 0.84 1.50
C ALA A 434 -2.99 0.04 1.08
N GLY A 435 -1.99 0.73 0.49
CA GLY A 435 -0.88 0.08 -0.20
C GLY A 435 -1.40 -0.74 -1.39
N SER A 436 -1.89 -0.06 -2.45
CA SER A 436 -2.34 -0.76 -3.67
C SER A 436 -1.24 -1.68 -4.20
N VAL A 437 -1.62 -2.93 -4.52
CA VAL A 437 -0.68 -3.95 -5.01
C VAL A 437 -0.77 -4.07 -6.52
N ILE A 438 0.36 -3.94 -7.21
CA ILE A 438 0.49 -4.12 -8.65
C ILE A 438 1.16 -5.48 -8.90
N ALA A 439 0.47 -6.37 -9.61
CA ALA A 439 0.96 -7.72 -9.92
C ALA A 439 0.83 -8.03 -11.42
N ALA A 440 1.72 -8.87 -11.93
CA ALA A 440 1.68 -9.41 -13.27
C ALA A 440 2.28 -10.82 -13.28
N PRO A 441 1.92 -11.69 -14.25
CA PRO A 441 2.49 -13.02 -14.36
C PRO A 441 4.01 -12.99 -14.47
N GLY A 442 4.70 -13.74 -13.61
CA GLY A 442 6.17 -13.86 -13.64
C GLY A 442 6.95 -12.60 -13.24
N VAL A 443 6.29 -11.59 -12.69
CA VAL A 443 6.93 -10.33 -12.26
C VAL A 443 6.78 -10.16 -10.76
N THR A 444 7.87 -9.79 -10.07
CA THR A 444 7.82 -9.45 -8.64
C THR A 444 6.84 -8.30 -8.40
N PRO A 445 5.83 -8.48 -7.56
CA PRO A 445 4.79 -7.47 -7.32
C PRO A 445 5.35 -6.19 -6.72
N ARG A 446 4.57 -5.10 -6.83
CA ARG A 446 4.90 -3.82 -6.23
C ARG A 446 3.79 -3.37 -5.29
N ILE A 447 4.17 -2.73 -4.19
CA ILE A 447 3.26 -2.05 -3.26
C ILE A 447 3.43 -0.55 -3.49
N ASN A 448 2.36 0.15 -3.80
CA ASN A 448 2.41 1.60 -3.99
C ASN A 448 2.57 2.32 -2.65
N ALA A 449 3.64 3.11 -2.52
CA ALA A 449 3.92 3.87 -1.31
C ALA A 449 3.05 5.13 -1.16
N SER A 450 2.60 5.71 -2.29
CA SER A 450 1.85 6.97 -2.32
C SER A 450 0.37 6.79 -2.04
N GLY A 451 -0.28 7.88 -1.65
CA GLY A 451 -1.70 7.94 -1.35
C GLY A 451 -2.03 7.82 0.14
N ASN A 452 -3.19 8.35 0.48
CA ASN A 452 -3.69 8.39 1.85
C ASN A 452 -5.22 8.24 1.89
N ALA A 453 -5.81 8.29 3.10
CA ALA A 453 -7.25 8.09 3.32
C ALA A 453 -8.16 9.09 2.60
N LYS A 454 -7.65 10.23 2.10
CA LYS A 454 -8.44 11.17 1.29
C LYS A 454 -8.93 10.57 -0.02
N LEU A 455 -8.27 9.51 -0.51
CA LEU A 455 -8.71 8.74 -1.69
C LEU A 455 -9.92 7.83 -1.40
N ALA A 456 -10.33 7.67 -0.16
CA ALA A 456 -11.53 6.92 0.20
C ALA A 456 -12.82 7.72 -0.08
N THR A 457 -12.96 8.20 -1.31
CA THR A 457 -14.07 9.01 -1.83
C THR A 457 -14.58 8.38 -3.12
N ALA A 458 -15.91 8.43 -3.34
CA ALA A 458 -16.52 7.89 -4.56
C ALA A 458 -15.93 8.52 -5.83
N GLY A 459 -15.69 7.72 -6.85
CA GLY A 459 -15.19 8.16 -8.16
C GLY A 459 -13.67 8.21 -8.30
N THR A 460 -12.90 8.08 -7.22
CA THR A 460 -11.42 8.08 -7.29
C THR A 460 -10.88 6.86 -8.04
N GLY A 461 -11.60 5.74 -8.03
CA GLY A 461 -11.30 4.56 -8.85
C GLY A 461 -11.45 4.83 -10.34
N ASP A 462 -12.53 5.52 -10.74
CA ASP A 462 -12.77 5.91 -12.13
C ASP A 462 -11.64 6.83 -12.63
N VAL A 463 -11.17 7.75 -11.78
CA VAL A 463 -10.00 8.61 -12.07
C VAL A 463 -8.76 7.75 -12.31
N LEU A 464 -8.47 6.76 -11.45
CA LEU A 464 -7.33 5.86 -11.63
C LEU A 464 -7.42 5.09 -12.96
N ALA A 465 -8.61 4.58 -13.31
CA ALA A 465 -8.82 3.87 -14.57
C ALA A 465 -8.54 4.77 -15.79
N GLY A 466 -8.98 6.03 -15.74
CA GLY A 466 -8.71 7.04 -16.77
C GLY A 466 -7.22 7.33 -16.93
N VAL A 467 -6.51 7.52 -15.80
CA VAL A 467 -5.04 7.72 -15.79
C VAL A 467 -4.33 6.54 -16.41
N ALA A 468 -4.69 5.31 -16.01
CA ALA A 468 -4.12 4.09 -16.58
C ALA A 468 -4.39 4.00 -18.09
N GLY A 469 -5.59 4.39 -18.54
CA GLY A 469 -5.93 4.47 -19.96
C GLY A 469 -5.01 5.40 -20.76
N ALA A 470 -4.75 6.59 -20.23
CA ALA A 470 -3.88 7.59 -20.89
C ALA A 470 -2.41 7.13 -20.96
N VAL A 471 -1.86 6.62 -19.86
CA VAL A 471 -0.47 6.13 -19.82
C VAL A 471 -0.30 4.93 -20.77
N LEU A 472 -1.28 4.01 -20.80
CA LEU A 472 -1.26 2.87 -21.72
C LEU A 472 -1.38 3.29 -23.19
N ALA A 473 -2.13 4.38 -23.47
CA ALA A 473 -2.27 4.94 -24.81
C ALA A 473 -0.98 5.56 -25.31
N ALA A 474 -0.16 6.11 -24.44
CA ALA A 474 1.16 6.66 -24.74
C ALA A 474 2.20 5.59 -25.14
N GLY A 475 1.88 4.30 -25.01
CA GLY A 475 2.71 3.20 -25.48
C GLY A 475 3.52 2.46 -24.41
N ASP A 476 3.32 2.76 -23.14
CA ASP A 476 3.95 2.03 -22.03
C ASP A 476 3.46 0.57 -21.97
N THR A 477 4.28 -0.29 -21.34
CA THR A 477 3.85 -1.64 -21.01
C THR A 477 2.74 -1.60 -19.96
N ALA A 478 1.86 -2.60 -19.94
CA ALA A 478 0.76 -2.64 -18.96
C ALA A 478 1.26 -2.57 -17.50
N PHE A 479 2.40 -3.22 -17.18
CA PHE A 479 2.95 -3.20 -15.82
C PHE A 479 3.55 -1.84 -15.46
N SER A 480 4.32 -1.21 -16.34
CA SER A 480 4.83 0.15 -16.16
C SER A 480 3.68 1.14 -16.01
N THR A 481 2.67 1.04 -16.89
CA THR A 481 1.43 1.84 -16.83
C THR A 481 0.76 1.75 -15.47
N ALA A 482 0.58 0.53 -14.94
CA ALA A 482 -0.04 0.32 -13.62
C ALA A 482 0.76 1.00 -12.51
N CYS A 483 2.09 0.90 -12.54
CA CYS A 483 2.96 1.56 -11.57
C CYS A 483 2.85 3.10 -11.65
N ILE A 484 2.95 3.66 -12.85
CA ILE A 484 2.88 5.11 -13.08
C ILE A 484 1.50 5.66 -12.66
N ALA A 485 0.42 5.01 -13.13
CA ALA A 485 -0.93 5.46 -12.82
C ALA A 485 -1.22 5.46 -11.33
N THR A 486 -0.86 4.37 -10.64
CA THR A 486 -1.11 4.22 -9.20
C THR A 486 -0.27 5.22 -8.39
N SER A 487 1.00 5.42 -8.76
CA SER A 487 1.89 6.36 -8.08
C SER A 487 1.42 7.81 -8.25
N ARG A 488 1.08 8.24 -9.47
CA ARG A 488 0.58 9.61 -9.72
C ARG A 488 -0.74 9.88 -9.01
N HIS A 489 -1.68 8.94 -9.10
CA HIS A 489 -2.96 9.03 -8.42
C HIS A 489 -2.78 9.20 -6.90
N GLY A 490 -1.88 8.43 -6.28
CA GLY A 490 -1.56 8.56 -4.86
C GLY A 490 -0.85 9.86 -4.51
N ALA A 491 0.13 10.28 -5.32
CA ALA A 491 0.93 11.47 -5.07
C ALA A 491 0.09 12.75 -5.02
N VAL A 492 -0.95 12.86 -5.85
CA VAL A 492 -1.88 14.01 -5.78
C VAL A 492 -2.57 14.07 -4.41
N ALA A 493 -2.98 12.94 -3.85
CA ALA A 493 -3.61 12.90 -2.54
C ALA A 493 -2.62 13.24 -1.40
N ASP A 494 -1.35 12.85 -1.54
CA ASP A 494 -0.32 13.16 -0.55
C ASP A 494 0.03 14.66 -0.53
N LEU A 495 -0.02 15.31 -1.68
CA LEU A 495 0.18 16.76 -1.83
C LEU A 495 -1.10 17.59 -1.56
N TRP A 496 -2.24 16.94 -1.31
CA TRP A 496 -3.51 17.64 -1.10
C TRP A 496 -3.53 18.34 0.27
N PRO A 497 -4.00 19.61 0.33
CA PRO A 497 -4.08 20.36 1.59
C PRO A 497 -4.84 19.59 2.67
N THR A 498 -4.36 19.65 3.90
CA THR A 498 -4.91 18.88 5.02
C THR A 498 -6.29 19.35 5.45
N ASP A 499 -6.59 20.61 5.24
CA ASP A 499 -7.84 21.30 5.58
C ASP A 499 -8.92 21.23 4.48
N GLN A 500 -8.62 20.57 3.35
CA GLN A 500 -9.54 20.48 2.21
C GLN A 500 -9.96 19.03 1.94
N THR A 501 -11.25 18.85 1.65
CA THR A 501 -11.77 17.56 1.18
C THR A 501 -11.34 17.31 -0.26
N LEU A 502 -10.77 16.12 -0.52
CA LEU A 502 -10.45 15.65 -1.85
C LEU A 502 -11.69 15.06 -2.51
N THR A 503 -12.14 15.65 -3.61
CA THR A 503 -13.18 15.07 -4.45
C THR A 503 -12.57 14.41 -5.69
N ALA A 504 -13.26 13.43 -6.29
CA ALA A 504 -12.78 12.77 -7.50
C ALA A 504 -12.61 13.75 -8.68
N SER A 505 -13.49 14.75 -8.80
CA SER A 505 -13.37 15.78 -9.84
C SER A 505 -12.12 16.63 -9.65
N ALA A 506 -11.82 17.03 -8.41
CA ALA A 506 -10.64 17.81 -8.10
C ALA A 506 -9.35 16.98 -8.25
N LEU A 507 -9.40 15.68 -7.92
CA LEU A 507 -8.33 14.74 -8.19
C LEU A 507 -8.04 14.65 -9.68
N ALA A 508 -9.06 14.43 -10.51
CA ALA A 508 -8.93 14.34 -11.98
C ALA A 508 -8.30 15.58 -12.60
N GLN A 509 -8.57 16.77 -12.07
CA GLN A 509 -8.00 18.04 -12.55
C GLN A 509 -6.51 18.21 -12.21
N ARG A 510 -6.01 17.52 -11.18
CA ARG A 510 -4.63 17.69 -10.70
C ARG A 510 -3.70 16.51 -11.06
N ILE A 511 -4.21 15.54 -11.80
CA ILE A 511 -3.43 14.39 -12.32
C ILE A 511 -2.31 14.81 -13.32
#